data_b1274dad58c971685211f9f3bb560cd1
#
_entry.id   b1274dad58c971685211f9f3bb560cd1
#
_cell.length_a   1.000
_cell.length_b   1.000
_cell.length_c   1.000
_cell.angle_alpha   90.00
_cell.angle_beta   90.00
_cell.angle_gamma   90.00
#
_symmetry.space_group_name_H-M   'P 1'
#
loop_
_entity.id
_entity.type
_entity.pdbx_description
1 polymer ?
#
loop_
_entity_poly.entity_id
_entity_poly.type
_entity_poly.pdbx_seq_one_letter_code
_entity_poly.pdbx_strand_id
1 'polypeptide(L)'
;MRTIFAARRSTLKTLAAAMIAGGALSPAFAQNTIKVGVLHSLSGTMAISETVLKDTVLMAIDEINAKGGLLGKKLEPVVVDPASNWPLFAEKAKQLITQDKVAAVFGCWTSVSRKSVLPVFEETNALLFYPVQYEGEELSKNVFYTGAAPNQQAIPAVEYLMSKDGGAAKRWVLLGTDYVYPRTTNKILRAFLKAKGVADADIMEEYTPFGHADYQSIIAKIKKFSSEGKKTAVVSTINGDSNVPFYKELGNQGLKATDVPVVAFSVGEEELRGVDTKPLVGHLAAWNYFQSIKAPANDEFIKKWSAYAKAKGIAGHKDKPLTNDPMEATYIGVHMWAQAANKAKSTDTDKVIAAMAGQTFKA
;
A
#
# COMPACT_ATOMS: atom_id res chain seq x y z
N MET A 1 72.88 -0.46 -54.29
CA MET A 1 71.66 -1.26 -53.85
C MET A 1 71.74 -1.64 -52.39
N ARG A 2 71.97 -0.69 -51.47
CA ARG A 2 72.09 -0.95 -50.00
C ARG A 2 71.69 0.27 -49.16
N THR A 3 70.58 0.97 -49.44
CA THR A 3 70.17 2.15 -48.64
C THR A 3 68.65 2.30 -48.50
N ILE A 4 67.85 1.32 -48.84
CA ILE A 4 66.35 1.41 -48.72
C ILE A 4 65.74 0.59 -47.62
N PHE A 5 66.52 -0.23 -46.86
CA PHE A 5 65.97 -1.12 -45.84
C PHE A 5 66.05 -0.61 -44.40
N ALA A 6 66.67 0.56 -44.15
CA ALA A 6 66.81 1.10 -42.78
C ALA A 6 65.66 1.99 -42.31
N ALA A 7 64.87 2.54 -43.24
CA ALA A 7 63.81 3.51 -42.90
C ALA A 7 62.45 2.91 -42.55
N ARG A 8 62.23 1.60 -42.76
CA ARG A 8 60.93 0.94 -42.48
C ARG A 8 60.87 0.29 -41.09
N ARG A 9 61.92 0.22 -40.30
CA ARG A 9 61.93 -0.39 -38.96
C ARG A 9 61.72 0.60 -37.81
N SER A 10 61.88 1.86 -38.00
CA SER A 10 61.68 2.88 -36.96
C SER A 10 60.23 3.41 -36.88
N THR A 11 59.45 3.30 -37.95
CA THR A 11 58.06 3.75 -37.98
C THR A 11 57.05 2.73 -37.37
N LEU A 12 57.42 1.43 -37.29
CA LEU A 12 56.57 0.42 -36.65
C LEU A 12 56.70 0.34 -35.10
N LYS A 13 57.78 0.87 -34.53
CA LYS A 13 57.94 0.89 -33.07
C LYS A 13 57.30 2.06 -32.38
N THR A 14 57.00 3.13 -33.07
CA THR A 14 56.28 4.32 -32.53
C THR A 14 54.75 4.18 -32.60
N LEU A 15 54.20 3.35 -33.48
CA LEU A 15 52.75 3.09 -33.51
C LEU A 15 52.29 2.04 -32.47
N ALA A 16 53.17 1.15 -32.01
CA ALA A 16 52.83 0.16 -31.00
C ALA A 16 52.84 0.70 -29.56
N ALA A 17 53.57 1.81 -29.31
CA ALA A 17 53.59 2.48 -28.00
C ALA A 17 52.39 3.45 -27.77
N ALA A 18 51.74 3.90 -28.84
CA ALA A 18 50.56 4.80 -28.73
C ALA A 18 49.24 4.04 -28.53
N MET A 19 49.16 2.72 -28.76
CA MET A 19 47.95 1.90 -28.53
C MET A 19 47.86 1.27 -27.14
N ILE A 20 48.90 1.35 -26.31
CA ILE A 20 48.89 0.79 -24.95
C ILE A 20 48.52 1.87 -23.90
N ALA A 21 48.57 3.16 -24.25
CA ALA A 21 48.20 4.26 -23.35
C ALA A 21 46.72 4.71 -23.46
N GLY A 22 45.93 4.14 -24.42
CA GLY A 22 44.50 4.47 -24.61
C GLY A 22 43.52 3.47 -24.01
N GLY A 23 44.00 2.43 -23.30
CA GLY A 23 43.19 1.29 -22.90
C GLY A 23 42.88 1.16 -21.41
N ALA A 24 42.80 2.25 -20.64
CA ALA A 24 42.40 2.11 -19.23
C ALA A 24 41.89 3.40 -18.60
N LEU A 25 40.80 3.91 -19.11
CA LEU A 25 39.90 4.76 -18.33
C LEU A 25 38.47 4.62 -18.92
N SER A 26 37.92 3.40 -18.86
CA SER A 26 36.50 3.32 -18.67
C SER A 26 36.30 3.80 -17.25
N PRO A 27 35.68 4.98 -17.01
CA PRO A 27 35.20 5.28 -15.70
C PRO A 27 34.21 4.13 -15.42
N ALA A 28 34.52 3.29 -14.44
CA ALA A 28 33.48 2.59 -13.74
C ALA A 28 32.55 3.69 -13.24
N PHE A 29 31.49 3.96 -13.99
CA PHE A 29 30.35 4.71 -13.46
C PHE A 29 29.89 3.86 -12.30
N ALA A 30 30.46 4.08 -11.12
CA ALA A 30 29.90 3.64 -9.87
C ALA A 30 28.43 4.04 -9.99
N GLN A 31 27.55 3.05 -9.94
CA GLN A 31 26.11 3.21 -10.13
C GLN A 31 25.66 4.33 -9.20
N ASN A 32 25.43 5.52 -9.76
CA ASN A 32 25.20 6.75 -9.00
C ASN A 32 23.73 6.83 -8.57
N THR A 33 23.14 5.65 -8.30
CA THR A 33 21.73 5.48 -7.90
C THR A 33 21.62 4.85 -6.52
N ILE A 34 20.52 5.13 -5.84
CA ILE A 34 20.06 4.43 -4.64
C ILE A 34 18.85 3.61 -5.05
N LYS A 35 18.96 2.30 -4.98
CA LYS A 35 17.86 1.39 -5.29
C LYS A 35 16.81 1.38 -4.18
N VAL A 36 15.54 1.36 -4.58
CA VAL A 36 14.36 1.35 -3.71
C VAL A 36 13.43 0.23 -4.15
N GLY A 37 13.07 -0.65 -3.22
CA GLY A 37 12.18 -1.78 -3.49
C GLY A 37 10.71 -1.36 -3.50
N VAL A 38 9.97 -1.88 -4.49
CA VAL A 38 8.51 -1.71 -4.62
C VAL A 38 7.89 -3.10 -4.65
N LEU A 39 7.21 -3.45 -3.55
CA LEU A 39 6.71 -4.81 -3.31
C LEU A 39 5.18 -4.79 -3.21
N HIS A 40 4.52 -4.80 -4.34
CA HIS A 40 3.06 -4.79 -4.45
C HIS A 40 2.56 -5.82 -5.44
N SER A 41 1.42 -6.48 -5.15
CA SER A 41 0.78 -7.39 -6.08
C SER A 41 0.23 -6.65 -7.29
N LEU A 42 0.76 -6.98 -8.46
CA LEU A 42 0.34 -6.43 -9.75
C LEU A 42 -0.57 -7.43 -10.49
N SER A 43 -0.72 -8.62 -9.94
CA SER A 43 -1.61 -9.68 -10.40
C SER A 43 -2.26 -10.40 -9.20
N GLY A 44 -3.31 -11.21 -9.47
CA GLY A 44 -4.09 -11.90 -8.44
C GLY A 44 -5.13 -11.01 -7.76
N THR A 45 -5.71 -11.50 -6.66
CA THR A 45 -6.89 -10.92 -5.97
C THR A 45 -6.66 -9.53 -5.39
N MET A 46 -5.41 -9.15 -5.10
CA MET A 46 -5.06 -7.85 -4.52
C MET A 46 -4.62 -6.81 -5.56
N ALA A 47 -4.50 -7.18 -6.85
CA ALA A 47 -4.06 -6.25 -7.89
C ALA A 47 -4.96 -5.02 -8.03
N ILE A 48 -6.27 -5.17 -7.78
CA ILE A 48 -7.25 -4.05 -7.80
C ILE A 48 -6.86 -2.92 -6.83
N SER A 49 -6.27 -3.26 -5.68
CA SER A 49 -5.88 -2.31 -4.64
C SER A 49 -4.40 -1.91 -4.72
N GLU A 50 -3.51 -2.83 -5.10
CA GLU A 50 -2.06 -2.65 -4.97
C GLU A 50 -1.38 -2.02 -6.20
N THR A 51 -1.97 -2.16 -7.41
CA THR A 51 -1.34 -1.65 -8.63
C THR A 51 -1.10 -0.13 -8.57
N VAL A 52 -2.08 0.61 -8.07
CA VAL A 52 -1.97 2.07 -7.94
C VAL A 52 -0.96 2.50 -6.87
N LEU A 53 -0.70 1.67 -5.86
CA LEU A 53 0.32 1.97 -4.84
C LEU A 53 1.73 1.88 -5.44
N LYS A 54 1.99 0.87 -6.30
CA LYS A 54 3.22 0.82 -7.09
C LYS A 54 3.41 2.11 -7.89
N ASP A 55 2.37 2.59 -8.59
CA ASP A 55 2.44 3.81 -9.37
C ASP A 55 2.66 5.06 -8.50
N THR A 56 2.10 5.08 -7.29
CA THR A 56 2.30 6.15 -6.30
C THR A 56 3.75 6.19 -5.79
N VAL A 57 4.36 5.04 -5.51
CA VAL A 57 5.80 4.98 -5.17
C VAL A 57 6.63 5.54 -6.31
N LEU A 58 6.35 5.14 -7.56
CA LEU A 58 7.07 5.62 -8.74
C LEU A 58 6.91 7.14 -8.93
N MET A 59 5.70 7.68 -8.70
CA MET A 59 5.47 9.12 -8.73
C MET A 59 6.33 9.86 -7.70
N ALA A 60 6.34 9.40 -6.45
CA ALA A 60 7.14 10.03 -5.39
C ALA A 60 8.64 9.95 -5.69
N ILE A 61 9.13 8.84 -6.25
CA ILE A 61 10.52 8.70 -6.72
C ILE A 61 10.83 9.68 -7.83
N ASP A 62 9.95 9.81 -8.84
CA ASP A 62 10.13 10.77 -9.93
C ASP A 62 10.20 12.21 -9.40
N GLU A 63 9.37 12.59 -8.42
CA GLU A 63 9.42 13.91 -7.78
C GLU A 63 10.74 14.16 -7.03
N ILE A 64 11.21 13.18 -6.26
CA ILE A 64 12.49 13.28 -5.53
C ILE A 64 13.64 13.42 -6.55
N ASN A 65 13.61 12.63 -7.61
CA ASN A 65 14.60 12.67 -8.68
C ASN A 65 14.62 13.99 -9.44
N ALA A 66 13.45 14.60 -9.68
CA ALA A 66 13.34 15.91 -10.32
C ALA A 66 13.96 17.03 -9.46
N LYS A 67 13.96 16.87 -8.13
CA LYS A 67 14.58 17.79 -7.15
C LYS A 67 16.06 17.53 -6.88
N GLY A 68 16.71 16.68 -7.68
CA GLY A 68 18.15 16.36 -7.54
C GLY A 68 18.45 15.00 -6.87
N GLY A 69 17.43 14.22 -6.53
CA GLY A 69 17.56 12.90 -5.95
C GLY A 69 17.76 12.91 -4.44
N LEU A 70 18.28 11.83 -3.89
CA LEU A 70 18.56 11.64 -2.48
C LEU A 70 20.07 11.57 -2.25
N LEU A 71 20.61 12.37 -1.35
CA LEU A 71 22.07 12.43 -1.08
C LEU A 71 22.90 12.64 -2.35
N GLY A 72 22.38 13.44 -3.31
CA GLY A 72 23.05 13.71 -4.58
C GLY A 72 22.98 12.55 -5.60
N LYS A 73 22.20 11.51 -5.34
CA LYS A 73 22.02 10.35 -6.21
C LYS A 73 20.57 10.20 -6.64
N LYS A 74 20.34 9.70 -7.86
CA LYS A 74 18.99 9.35 -8.30
C LYS A 74 18.48 8.11 -7.56
N LEU A 75 17.19 8.10 -7.25
CA LEU A 75 16.49 6.90 -6.81
C LEU A 75 16.17 6.02 -8.02
N GLU A 76 16.40 4.72 -7.88
CA GLU A 76 16.12 3.70 -8.90
C GLU A 76 15.12 2.70 -8.32
N PRO A 77 13.88 2.66 -8.83
CA PRO A 77 12.90 1.70 -8.34
C PRO A 77 13.20 0.28 -8.85
N VAL A 78 13.12 -0.70 -7.96
CA VAL A 78 13.12 -2.14 -8.28
C VAL A 78 11.74 -2.67 -7.96
N VAL A 79 10.93 -2.88 -9.00
CA VAL A 79 9.54 -3.32 -8.89
C VAL A 79 9.45 -4.83 -9.01
N VAL A 80 8.77 -5.46 -8.07
CA VAL A 80 8.50 -6.91 -8.10
C VAL A 80 7.02 -7.18 -7.88
N ASP A 81 6.51 -8.22 -8.54
CA ASP A 81 5.14 -8.72 -8.38
C ASP A 81 5.14 -10.03 -7.60
N PRO A 82 4.63 -10.05 -6.36
CA PRO A 82 4.41 -11.27 -5.60
C PRO A 82 3.06 -11.95 -5.91
N ALA A 83 2.29 -11.47 -6.90
CA ALA A 83 1.10 -12.11 -7.46
C ALA A 83 0.03 -12.52 -6.42
N SER A 84 -0.18 -11.73 -5.37
CA SER A 84 -1.09 -12.05 -4.25
C SER A 84 -0.79 -13.41 -3.57
N ASN A 85 0.46 -13.86 -3.64
CA ASN A 85 0.94 -15.11 -3.06
C ASN A 85 1.85 -14.81 -1.86
N TRP A 86 1.42 -15.15 -0.66
CA TRP A 86 2.08 -14.75 0.59
C TRP A 86 3.50 -15.32 0.74
N PRO A 87 3.78 -16.60 0.45
CA PRO A 87 5.15 -17.12 0.39
C PRO A 87 6.04 -16.37 -0.61
N LEU A 88 5.50 -16.00 -1.78
CA LEU A 88 6.23 -15.27 -2.80
C LEU A 88 6.57 -13.83 -2.34
N PHE A 89 5.75 -13.21 -1.48
CA PHE A 89 6.11 -11.93 -0.85
C PHE A 89 7.43 -12.04 -0.08
N ALA A 90 7.61 -13.07 0.74
CA ALA A 90 8.84 -13.28 1.51
C ALA A 90 10.05 -13.54 0.60
N GLU A 91 9.87 -14.33 -0.46
CA GLU A 91 10.93 -14.58 -1.46
C GLU A 91 11.34 -13.28 -2.16
N LYS A 92 10.37 -12.49 -2.64
CA LYS A 92 10.62 -11.21 -3.31
C LYS A 92 11.24 -10.16 -2.38
N ALA A 93 10.81 -10.10 -1.12
CA ALA A 93 11.45 -9.26 -0.11
C ALA A 93 12.94 -9.63 0.07
N LYS A 94 13.22 -10.94 0.21
CA LYS A 94 14.60 -11.43 0.31
C LYS A 94 15.42 -11.09 -0.94
N GLN A 95 14.86 -11.25 -2.14
CA GLN A 95 15.50 -10.84 -3.40
C GLN A 95 15.87 -9.36 -3.38
N LEU A 96 14.89 -8.47 -3.12
CA LEU A 96 15.08 -7.02 -3.07
C LEU A 96 16.22 -6.62 -2.11
N ILE A 97 16.26 -7.23 -0.93
CA ILE A 97 17.23 -6.88 0.11
C ILE A 97 18.59 -7.47 -0.17
N THR A 98 18.66 -8.77 -0.48
CA THR A 98 19.95 -9.49 -0.53
C THR A 98 20.62 -9.50 -1.89
N GLN A 99 19.85 -9.42 -2.98
CA GLN A 99 20.37 -9.45 -4.36
C GLN A 99 20.40 -8.05 -4.95
N ASP A 100 19.25 -7.35 -4.91
CA ASP A 100 19.11 -6.02 -5.51
C ASP A 100 19.74 -4.92 -4.64
N LYS A 101 19.92 -5.19 -3.31
CA LYS A 101 20.52 -4.26 -2.34
C LYS A 101 19.78 -2.94 -2.22
N VAL A 102 18.45 -3.01 -2.15
CA VAL A 102 17.61 -1.83 -1.98
C VAL A 102 17.80 -1.20 -0.60
N ALA A 103 17.71 0.13 -0.52
CA ALA A 103 17.89 0.88 0.72
C ALA A 103 16.66 0.86 1.64
N ALA A 104 15.47 0.71 1.06
CA ALA A 104 14.20 0.54 1.75
C ALA A 104 13.21 -0.14 0.80
N VAL A 105 12.14 -0.71 1.36
CA VAL A 105 11.04 -1.31 0.59
C VAL A 105 9.74 -0.60 0.97
N PHE A 106 8.95 -0.26 -0.05
CA PHE A 106 7.58 0.26 0.08
C PHE A 106 6.65 -0.82 -0.46
N GLY A 107 5.71 -1.28 0.37
CA GLY A 107 4.91 -2.39 -0.09
C GLY A 107 4.04 -3.10 0.92
N CYS A 108 3.48 -4.21 0.44
CA CYS A 108 2.42 -4.99 1.04
C CYS A 108 1.09 -4.23 1.12
N TRP A 109 0.01 -4.99 1.19
CA TRP A 109 -1.32 -4.52 1.52
C TRP A 109 -1.91 -5.34 2.67
N THR A 110 -1.96 -6.65 2.50
CA THR A 110 -2.58 -7.50 3.50
C THR A 110 -1.66 -7.71 4.71
N SER A 111 -2.25 -7.84 5.90
CA SER A 111 -1.47 -8.18 7.09
C SER A 111 -0.78 -9.53 6.96
N VAL A 112 -1.34 -10.48 6.20
CA VAL A 112 -0.68 -11.77 5.96
C VAL A 112 0.56 -11.60 5.08
N SER A 113 0.56 -10.73 4.06
CA SER A 113 1.77 -10.44 3.27
C SER A 113 2.83 -9.75 4.13
N ARG A 114 2.45 -8.75 4.94
CA ARG A 114 3.37 -8.09 5.89
C ARG A 114 3.97 -9.09 6.87
N LYS A 115 3.16 -9.95 7.49
CA LYS A 115 3.66 -10.96 8.44
C LYS A 115 4.56 -12.02 7.76
N SER A 116 4.33 -12.31 6.50
CA SER A 116 5.21 -13.21 5.73
C SER A 116 6.61 -12.61 5.48
N VAL A 117 6.69 -11.29 5.27
CA VAL A 117 7.97 -10.60 5.02
C VAL A 117 8.67 -10.16 6.30
N LEU A 118 7.96 -9.97 7.40
CA LEU A 118 8.49 -9.42 8.66
C LEU A 118 9.77 -10.11 9.13
N PRO A 119 9.86 -11.47 9.19
CA PRO A 119 11.10 -12.12 9.57
C PRO A 119 12.29 -11.76 8.67
N VAL A 120 12.06 -11.62 7.37
CA VAL A 120 13.12 -11.26 6.40
C VAL A 120 13.68 -9.86 6.71
N PHE A 121 12.79 -8.89 7.01
CA PHE A 121 13.22 -7.53 7.36
C PHE A 121 13.97 -7.46 8.68
N GLU A 122 13.52 -8.22 9.69
CA GLU A 122 14.16 -8.27 11.01
C GLU A 122 15.53 -8.96 10.95
N GLU A 123 15.62 -10.11 10.30
CA GLU A 123 16.87 -10.86 10.15
C GLU A 123 17.93 -10.10 9.35
N THR A 124 17.52 -9.31 8.37
CA THR A 124 18.44 -8.56 7.51
C THR A 124 18.65 -7.11 7.95
N ASN A 125 17.98 -6.69 9.02
CA ASN A 125 17.92 -5.28 9.47
C ASN A 125 17.57 -4.30 8.33
N ALA A 126 16.60 -4.68 7.49
CA ALA A 126 16.10 -3.83 6.40
C ALA A 126 14.84 -3.04 6.82
N LEU A 127 14.42 -2.07 6.01
CA LEU A 127 13.25 -1.23 6.28
C LEU A 127 12.09 -1.53 5.35
N LEU A 128 10.90 -1.70 5.94
CA LEU A 128 9.60 -1.74 5.26
C LEU A 128 8.78 -0.52 5.64
N PHE A 129 8.21 0.15 4.64
CA PHE A 129 7.15 1.14 4.82
C PHE A 129 5.83 0.50 4.37
N TYR A 130 4.93 0.28 5.34
CA TYR A 130 3.66 -0.40 5.16
C TYR A 130 2.51 0.62 5.16
N PRO A 131 1.80 0.84 4.02
CA PRO A 131 0.92 1.99 3.85
C PRO A 131 -0.55 1.77 4.21
N VAL A 132 -0.92 0.58 4.69
CA VAL A 132 -2.32 0.19 4.83
C VAL A 132 -2.72 0.06 6.30
N GLN A 133 -4.01 0.24 6.60
CA GLN A 133 -4.55 -0.07 7.92
C GLN A 133 -4.24 -1.51 8.32
N TYR A 134 -4.13 -1.77 9.61
CA TYR A 134 -3.84 -3.10 10.12
C TYR A 134 -4.47 -3.34 11.50
N GLU A 135 -4.43 -4.56 11.96
CA GLU A 135 -5.03 -5.00 13.22
C GLU A 135 -4.31 -4.51 14.48
N GLY A 136 -3.20 -3.80 14.37
CA GLY A 136 -2.32 -3.54 15.50
C GLY A 136 -1.66 -4.83 16.04
N GLU A 137 -1.42 -4.91 17.35
CA GLU A 137 -0.84 -6.08 18.05
C GLU A 137 0.52 -6.55 17.46
N GLU A 138 1.25 -5.65 16.82
CA GLU A 138 2.56 -5.88 16.20
C GLU A 138 3.44 -4.65 16.36
N LEU A 139 4.68 -4.87 16.75
CA LEU A 139 5.71 -3.84 16.84
C LEU A 139 7.02 -4.39 16.29
N SER A 140 7.57 -3.71 15.29
CA SER A 140 8.92 -3.99 14.78
C SER A 140 9.65 -2.70 14.49
N LYS A 141 10.94 -2.61 14.88
CA LYS A 141 11.78 -1.47 14.53
C LYS A 141 12.03 -1.34 13.03
N ASN A 142 11.82 -2.44 12.28
CA ASN A 142 12.07 -2.54 10.86
C ASN A 142 10.87 -2.19 9.99
N VAL A 143 9.71 -1.87 10.59
CA VAL A 143 8.47 -1.54 9.87
C VAL A 143 7.94 -0.20 10.31
N PHE A 144 7.74 0.71 9.37
CA PHE A 144 7.00 1.95 9.55
C PHE A 144 5.57 1.76 9.03
N TYR A 145 4.61 1.83 9.96
CA TYR A 145 3.19 1.69 9.68
C TYR A 145 2.61 3.07 9.41
N THR A 146 2.31 3.39 8.16
CA THR A 146 1.74 4.69 7.77
C THR A 146 0.22 4.65 7.65
N GLY A 147 -0.39 3.47 7.73
CA GLY A 147 -1.84 3.26 7.81
C GLY A 147 -2.37 3.23 9.24
N ALA A 148 -3.71 3.21 9.38
CA ALA A 148 -4.40 3.29 10.66
C ALA A 148 -4.34 1.99 11.49
N ALA A 149 -4.22 2.13 12.79
CA ALA A 149 -4.48 1.07 13.77
C ALA A 149 -5.98 1.05 14.17
N PRO A 150 -6.50 -0.01 14.83
CA PRO A 150 -7.92 -0.12 15.15
C PRO A 150 -8.52 1.02 15.98
N ASN A 151 -7.73 1.63 16.86
CA ASN A 151 -8.13 2.80 17.63
C ASN A 151 -8.21 4.10 16.81
N GLN A 152 -7.68 4.09 15.60
CA GLN A 152 -7.71 5.21 14.66
C GLN A 152 -8.76 5.04 13.56
N GLN A 153 -9.26 3.82 13.33
CA GLN A 153 -10.21 3.50 12.25
C GLN A 153 -11.41 2.71 12.79
N ALA A 154 -11.21 1.45 13.18
CA ALA A 154 -12.29 0.49 13.42
C ALA A 154 -13.15 0.87 14.64
N ILE A 155 -12.53 1.22 15.76
CA ILE A 155 -13.23 1.59 17.00
C ILE A 155 -14.04 2.88 16.82
N PRO A 156 -13.47 4.00 16.34
CA PRO A 156 -14.23 5.23 16.11
C PRO A 156 -15.40 5.06 15.14
N ALA A 157 -15.23 4.26 14.08
CA ALA A 157 -16.29 4.00 13.11
C ALA A 157 -17.47 3.22 13.75
N VAL A 158 -17.17 2.25 14.59
CA VAL A 158 -18.21 1.51 15.35
C VAL A 158 -18.87 2.41 16.38
N GLU A 159 -18.12 3.24 17.11
CA GLU A 159 -18.68 4.23 18.05
C GLU A 159 -19.63 5.22 17.34
N TYR A 160 -19.25 5.69 16.15
CA TYR A 160 -20.13 6.53 15.35
C TYR A 160 -21.46 5.82 15.05
N LEU A 161 -21.42 4.59 14.53
CA LEU A 161 -22.64 3.83 14.24
C LEU A 161 -23.49 3.49 15.48
N MET A 162 -22.89 3.42 16.68
CA MET A 162 -23.60 3.28 17.96
C MET A 162 -24.28 4.59 18.38
N SER A 163 -23.80 5.74 17.92
CA SER A 163 -24.35 7.03 18.27
C SER A 163 -25.72 7.28 17.61
N LYS A 164 -26.45 8.28 18.09
CA LYS A 164 -27.72 8.68 17.50
C LYS A 164 -27.55 9.13 16.03
N ASP A 165 -26.49 9.87 15.75
CA ASP A 165 -26.20 10.40 14.42
C ASP A 165 -25.79 9.33 13.43
N GLY A 166 -25.11 8.27 13.92
CA GLY A 166 -24.72 7.10 13.14
C GLY A 166 -25.81 6.03 13.01
N GLY A 167 -27.03 6.27 13.54
CA GLY A 167 -28.18 5.39 13.40
C GLY A 167 -28.48 4.52 14.61
N ALA A 168 -27.75 4.64 15.72
CA ALA A 168 -27.96 3.95 17.00
C ALA A 168 -28.00 2.40 16.87
N ALA A 169 -27.04 1.82 16.13
CA ALA A 169 -26.92 0.39 15.93
C ALA A 169 -26.78 -0.37 17.27
N LYS A 170 -27.47 -1.49 17.40
CA LYS A 170 -27.50 -2.37 18.58
C LYS A 170 -27.13 -3.81 18.25
N ARG A 171 -27.15 -4.17 16.97
CA ARG A 171 -26.73 -5.48 16.45
C ARG A 171 -25.64 -5.32 15.40
N TRP A 172 -24.77 -6.30 15.31
CA TRP A 172 -23.55 -6.17 14.55
C TRP A 172 -23.26 -7.41 13.74
N VAL A 173 -22.95 -7.20 12.48
CA VAL A 173 -22.38 -8.24 11.61
C VAL A 173 -20.93 -7.87 11.35
N LEU A 174 -20.00 -8.72 11.76
CA LEU A 174 -18.58 -8.58 11.53
C LEU A 174 -18.21 -9.53 10.37
N LEU A 175 -18.15 -8.98 9.15
CA LEU A 175 -17.92 -9.73 7.91
C LEU A 175 -16.52 -9.43 7.39
N GLY A 176 -15.71 -10.47 7.13
CA GLY A 176 -14.35 -10.27 6.65
C GLY A 176 -13.81 -11.38 5.76
N THR A 177 -12.72 -11.07 5.07
CA THR A 177 -11.91 -12.10 4.42
C THR A 177 -11.21 -12.95 5.49
N ASP A 178 -11.09 -14.25 5.27
CA ASP A 178 -10.58 -15.19 6.26
C ASP A 178 -9.05 -15.19 6.35
N TYR A 179 -8.49 -14.20 7.08
CA TYR A 179 -7.07 -14.14 7.42
C TYR A 179 -6.83 -13.25 8.65
N VAL A 180 -5.57 -13.04 9.04
CA VAL A 180 -5.20 -12.44 10.33
C VAL A 180 -5.82 -11.07 10.58
N TYR A 181 -5.84 -10.14 9.59
CA TYR A 181 -6.38 -8.79 9.80
C TYR A 181 -7.88 -8.79 10.16
N PRO A 182 -8.81 -9.38 9.37
CA PRO A 182 -10.21 -9.43 9.75
C PRO A 182 -10.46 -10.20 11.04
N ARG A 183 -9.79 -11.35 11.22
CA ARG A 183 -9.94 -12.17 12.44
C ARG A 183 -9.55 -11.39 13.69
N THR A 184 -8.41 -10.69 13.67
CA THR A 184 -7.94 -9.94 14.84
C THR A 184 -8.76 -8.65 15.02
N THR A 185 -9.07 -7.93 13.94
CA THR A 185 -9.91 -6.73 14.02
C THR A 185 -11.31 -7.07 14.58
N ASN A 186 -11.93 -8.15 14.11
CA ASN A 186 -13.24 -8.59 14.62
C ASN A 186 -13.18 -9.04 16.09
N LYS A 187 -12.09 -9.70 16.52
CA LYS A 187 -11.85 -10.01 17.93
C LYS A 187 -11.79 -8.75 18.79
N ILE A 188 -11.08 -7.73 18.34
CA ILE A 188 -10.99 -6.42 19.02
C ILE A 188 -12.37 -5.76 19.06
N LEU A 189 -13.08 -5.72 17.93
CA LEU A 189 -14.42 -5.13 17.87
C LEU A 189 -15.44 -5.89 18.71
N ARG A 190 -15.41 -7.23 18.73
CA ARG A 190 -16.27 -8.03 19.62
C ARG A 190 -16.01 -7.68 21.09
N ALA A 191 -14.76 -7.61 21.52
CA ALA A 191 -14.41 -7.22 22.88
C ALA A 191 -14.89 -5.79 23.20
N PHE A 192 -14.71 -4.86 22.30
CA PHE A 192 -15.20 -3.48 22.41
C PHE A 192 -16.73 -3.42 22.54
N LEU A 193 -17.47 -4.10 21.64
CA LEU A 193 -18.93 -4.16 21.65
C LEU A 193 -19.47 -4.76 22.97
N LYS A 194 -18.84 -5.83 23.46
CA LYS A 194 -19.20 -6.43 24.77
C LYS A 194 -18.95 -5.46 25.91
N ALA A 195 -17.85 -4.73 25.92
CA ALA A 195 -17.58 -3.68 26.91
C ALA A 195 -18.61 -2.53 26.87
N LYS A 196 -19.23 -2.27 25.71
CA LYS A 196 -20.35 -1.33 25.54
C LYS A 196 -21.72 -1.96 25.83
N GLY A 197 -21.78 -3.20 26.33
CA GLY A 197 -23.02 -3.87 26.76
C GLY A 197 -23.78 -4.60 25.64
N VAL A 198 -23.18 -4.82 24.46
CA VAL A 198 -23.78 -5.61 23.38
C VAL A 198 -23.70 -7.10 23.75
N ALA A 199 -24.83 -7.79 23.71
CA ALA A 199 -24.88 -9.24 24.01
C ALA A 199 -24.28 -10.07 22.87
N ASP A 200 -23.74 -11.26 23.18
CA ASP A 200 -23.17 -12.14 22.15
C ASP A 200 -24.19 -12.54 21.07
N ALA A 201 -25.47 -12.69 21.42
CA ALA A 201 -26.56 -12.97 20.48
C ALA A 201 -26.80 -11.82 19.45
N ASP A 202 -26.31 -10.61 19.75
CA ASP A 202 -26.41 -9.44 18.89
C ASP A 202 -25.12 -9.22 18.07
N ILE A 203 -24.19 -10.18 18.02
CA ILE A 203 -22.96 -10.14 17.24
C ILE A 203 -22.83 -11.39 16.37
N MET A 204 -22.99 -11.25 15.07
CA MET A 204 -22.76 -12.30 14.08
C MET A 204 -21.38 -12.10 13.43
N GLU A 205 -20.63 -13.17 13.25
CA GLU A 205 -19.36 -13.15 12.51
C GLU A 205 -19.44 -14.08 11.29
N GLU A 206 -18.99 -13.60 10.14
CA GLU A 206 -18.91 -14.37 8.90
C GLU A 206 -17.56 -14.09 8.21
N TYR A 207 -16.97 -15.14 7.64
CA TYR A 207 -15.70 -15.03 6.95
C TYR A 207 -15.74 -15.74 5.61
N THR A 208 -15.07 -15.17 4.60
CA THR A 208 -14.97 -15.71 3.24
C THR A 208 -13.51 -15.82 2.82
N PRO A 209 -13.14 -16.81 1.99
CA PRO A 209 -11.78 -16.86 1.45
C PRO A 209 -11.48 -15.66 0.54
N PHE A 210 -10.20 -15.41 0.27
CA PHE A 210 -9.80 -14.47 -0.80
C PHE A 210 -10.38 -14.92 -2.14
N GLY A 211 -10.81 -13.96 -2.98
CA GLY A 211 -11.43 -14.24 -4.29
C GLY A 211 -12.85 -14.78 -4.20
N HIS A 212 -13.50 -14.74 -3.04
CA HIS A 212 -14.90 -15.15 -2.89
C HIS A 212 -15.83 -14.27 -3.74
N ALA A 213 -16.73 -14.91 -4.49
CA ALA A 213 -17.59 -14.22 -5.46
C ALA A 213 -19.11 -14.44 -5.24
N ASP A 214 -19.51 -15.40 -4.42
CA ASP A 214 -20.94 -15.71 -4.18
C ASP A 214 -21.40 -15.25 -2.79
N TYR A 215 -21.96 -14.06 -2.72
CA TYR A 215 -22.45 -13.46 -1.48
C TYR A 215 -23.94 -13.64 -1.23
N GLN A 216 -24.69 -14.37 -2.08
CA GLN A 216 -26.15 -14.51 -1.96
C GLN A 216 -26.57 -15.02 -0.58
N SER A 217 -25.97 -16.12 -0.12
CA SER A 217 -26.30 -16.71 1.17
C SER A 217 -25.91 -15.82 2.37
N ILE A 218 -24.79 -15.10 2.27
CA ILE A 218 -24.30 -14.19 3.30
C ILE A 218 -25.24 -12.99 3.44
N ILE A 219 -25.62 -12.36 2.33
CA ILE A 219 -26.56 -11.25 2.35
C ILE A 219 -27.95 -11.70 2.86
N ALA A 220 -28.41 -12.89 2.50
CA ALA A 220 -29.65 -13.46 3.06
C ALA A 220 -29.57 -13.67 4.59
N LYS A 221 -28.44 -14.15 5.10
CA LYS A 221 -28.20 -14.28 6.55
C LYS A 221 -28.22 -12.89 7.22
N ILE A 222 -27.58 -11.88 6.63
CA ILE A 222 -27.58 -10.51 7.15
C ILE A 222 -29.01 -9.97 7.22
N LYS A 223 -29.80 -10.13 6.15
CA LYS A 223 -31.21 -9.71 6.12
C LYS A 223 -32.03 -10.39 7.22
N LYS A 224 -31.89 -11.70 7.36
CA LYS A 224 -32.56 -12.46 8.44
C LYS A 224 -32.15 -11.96 9.83
N PHE A 225 -30.86 -11.80 10.06
CA PHE A 225 -30.33 -11.30 11.34
C PHE A 225 -30.83 -9.88 11.66
N SER A 226 -30.92 -9.00 10.65
CA SER A 226 -31.39 -7.63 10.83
C SER A 226 -32.90 -7.49 11.03
N SER A 227 -33.70 -8.50 10.67
CA SER A 227 -35.18 -8.47 10.80
C SER A 227 -35.69 -8.65 12.22
N GLU A 228 -34.85 -8.95 13.20
CA GLU A 228 -35.23 -9.23 14.57
C GLU A 228 -35.44 -7.99 15.47
N GLY A 229 -35.78 -6.85 14.86
CA GLY A 229 -36.31 -5.67 15.58
C GLY A 229 -35.31 -4.73 16.21
N LYS A 230 -33.99 -5.02 16.15
CA LYS A 230 -32.93 -4.11 16.60
C LYS A 230 -32.20 -3.52 15.42
N LYS A 231 -31.82 -2.24 15.49
CA LYS A 231 -30.98 -1.58 14.47
C LYS A 231 -29.66 -2.33 14.31
N THR A 232 -29.40 -2.83 13.11
CA THR A 232 -28.23 -3.65 12.77
C THR A 232 -27.28 -2.85 11.88
N ALA A 233 -25.97 -2.98 12.10
CA ALA A 233 -24.94 -2.49 11.21
C ALA A 233 -23.99 -3.62 10.80
N VAL A 234 -23.37 -3.50 9.63
CA VAL A 234 -22.35 -4.41 9.13
C VAL A 234 -21.00 -3.68 9.15
N VAL A 235 -20.00 -4.32 9.74
CA VAL A 235 -18.60 -3.97 9.58
C VAL A 235 -18.01 -4.88 8.53
N SER A 236 -17.48 -4.32 7.45
CA SER A 236 -16.83 -5.06 6.36
C SER A 236 -15.31 -4.89 6.40
N THR A 237 -14.61 -6.00 6.59
CA THR A 237 -13.16 -6.14 6.44
C THR A 237 -12.84 -7.08 5.27
N ILE A 238 -13.69 -7.08 4.23
CA ILE A 238 -13.44 -7.78 2.97
C ILE A 238 -12.33 -7.05 2.22
N ASN A 239 -11.38 -7.80 1.64
CA ASN A 239 -10.24 -7.25 0.91
C ASN A 239 -10.21 -7.70 -0.55
N GLY A 240 -9.57 -6.86 -1.37
CA GLY A 240 -9.32 -7.16 -2.77
C GLY A 240 -10.56 -7.20 -3.64
N ASP A 241 -10.50 -8.00 -4.70
CA ASP A 241 -11.54 -8.13 -5.73
C ASP A 241 -12.87 -8.69 -5.21
N SER A 242 -12.87 -9.38 -4.07
CA SER A 242 -14.10 -9.87 -3.39
C SER A 242 -15.07 -8.76 -3.00
N ASN A 243 -14.62 -7.51 -2.90
CA ASN A 243 -15.50 -6.37 -2.65
C ASN A 243 -16.48 -6.12 -3.78
N VAL A 244 -16.09 -6.34 -5.04
CA VAL A 244 -16.94 -6.11 -6.21
C VAL A 244 -18.22 -6.97 -6.17
N PRO A 245 -18.14 -8.31 -6.07
CA PRO A 245 -19.34 -9.15 -5.96
C PRO A 245 -20.12 -8.93 -4.67
N PHE A 246 -19.47 -8.60 -3.55
CA PHE A 246 -20.17 -8.27 -2.30
C PHE A 246 -21.11 -7.07 -2.49
N TYR A 247 -20.58 -5.94 -2.95
CA TYR A 247 -21.39 -4.73 -3.12
C TYR A 247 -22.42 -4.85 -4.25
N LYS A 248 -22.11 -5.60 -5.31
CA LYS A 248 -23.08 -5.93 -6.36
C LYS A 248 -24.27 -6.69 -5.78
N GLU A 249 -24.00 -7.72 -4.97
CA GLU A 249 -25.05 -8.53 -4.38
C GLU A 249 -25.84 -7.79 -3.30
N LEU A 250 -25.16 -6.94 -2.50
CA LEU A 250 -25.81 -6.03 -1.55
C LEU A 250 -26.87 -5.17 -2.25
N GLY A 251 -26.51 -4.58 -3.39
CA GLY A 251 -27.42 -3.79 -4.23
C GLY A 251 -28.54 -4.64 -4.84
N ASN A 252 -28.23 -5.81 -5.41
CA ASN A 252 -29.19 -6.71 -6.04
C ASN A 252 -30.30 -7.16 -5.06
N GLN A 253 -29.92 -7.46 -3.82
CA GLN A 253 -30.88 -7.86 -2.78
C GLN A 253 -31.56 -6.68 -2.09
N GLY A 254 -31.28 -5.45 -2.51
CA GLY A 254 -31.93 -4.23 -2.01
C GLY A 254 -31.66 -3.93 -0.53
N LEU A 255 -30.51 -4.31 -0.01
CA LEU A 255 -30.12 -3.98 1.36
C LEU A 255 -29.59 -2.54 1.41
N LYS A 256 -30.47 -1.63 1.82
CA LYS A 256 -30.16 -0.18 1.83
C LYS A 256 -29.46 0.24 3.12
N ALA A 257 -28.66 1.29 3.03
CA ALA A 257 -27.97 1.87 4.19
C ALA A 257 -28.93 2.41 5.26
N THR A 258 -30.13 2.83 4.88
CA THR A 258 -31.20 3.23 5.82
C THR A 258 -31.67 2.10 6.72
N ASP A 259 -31.58 0.88 6.26
CA ASP A 259 -32.06 -0.32 6.95
C ASP A 259 -30.91 -1.02 7.70
N VAL A 260 -29.83 -1.28 6.99
CA VAL A 260 -28.60 -1.93 7.51
C VAL A 260 -27.37 -1.24 6.92
N PRO A 261 -26.84 -0.20 7.57
CA PRO A 261 -25.61 0.44 7.09
C PRO A 261 -24.42 -0.53 7.12
N VAL A 262 -23.63 -0.48 6.05
CA VAL A 262 -22.31 -1.14 6.00
C VAL A 262 -21.25 -0.07 6.19
N VAL A 263 -20.30 -0.29 7.09
CA VAL A 263 -19.04 0.45 7.15
C VAL A 263 -17.90 -0.44 6.72
N ALA A 264 -17.13 0.00 5.73
CA ALA A 264 -15.98 -0.72 5.19
C ALA A 264 -14.67 -0.13 5.70
N PHE A 265 -13.69 -1.01 5.93
CA PHE A 265 -12.33 -0.63 6.33
C PHE A 265 -11.28 -0.91 5.25
N SER A 266 -11.68 -1.51 4.14
CA SER A 266 -10.77 -1.87 3.03
C SER A 266 -11.39 -1.57 1.66
N VAL A 267 -12.29 -0.58 1.60
CA VAL A 267 -12.90 -0.09 0.36
C VAL A 267 -12.77 1.42 0.32
N GLY A 268 -12.09 1.91 -0.68
CA GLY A 268 -11.95 3.32 -0.99
C GLY A 268 -12.42 3.63 -2.41
N GLU A 269 -11.98 4.74 -2.94
CA GLU A 269 -12.35 5.24 -4.26
C GLU A 269 -11.95 4.26 -5.38
N GLU A 270 -10.86 3.51 -5.20
CA GLU A 270 -10.34 2.59 -6.22
C GLU A 270 -11.18 1.33 -6.34
N GLU A 271 -11.52 0.69 -5.24
CA GLU A 271 -12.32 -0.55 -5.22
C GLU A 271 -13.73 -0.32 -5.78
N LEU A 272 -14.27 0.90 -5.66
CA LEU A 272 -15.58 1.26 -6.18
C LEU A 272 -15.59 1.58 -7.69
N ARG A 273 -14.43 1.70 -8.33
CA ARG A 273 -14.32 2.08 -9.76
C ARG A 273 -15.10 1.17 -10.69
N GLY A 274 -15.18 -0.12 -10.39
CA GLY A 274 -15.85 -1.13 -11.19
C GLY A 274 -17.27 -1.50 -10.73
N VAL A 275 -17.85 -0.73 -9.78
CA VAL A 275 -19.13 -1.05 -9.13
C VAL A 275 -20.19 -0.01 -9.46
N ASP A 276 -21.45 -0.43 -9.70
CA ASP A 276 -22.57 0.50 -9.69
C ASP A 276 -22.80 1.01 -8.26
N THR A 277 -22.48 2.28 -8.02
CA THR A 277 -22.55 2.89 -6.70
C THR A 277 -23.93 3.46 -6.33
N LYS A 278 -24.89 3.50 -7.28
CA LYS A 278 -26.22 4.04 -6.99
C LYS A 278 -26.95 3.33 -5.84
N PRO A 279 -26.98 1.99 -5.78
CA PRO A 279 -27.63 1.31 -4.66
C PRO A 279 -26.82 1.39 -3.35
N LEU A 280 -25.57 1.88 -3.40
CA LEU A 280 -24.66 1.94 -2.26
C LEU A 280 -24.69 3.28 -1.51
N VAL A 281 -25.47 4.23 -1.98
CA VAL A 281 -25.57 5.57 -1.36
C VAL A 281 -26.01 5.46 0.09
N GLY A 282 -25.21 6.06 0.99
CA GLY A 282 -25.43 6.03 2.43
C GLY A 282 -24.66 4.97 3.19
N HIS A 283 -24.10 3.93 2.52
CA HIS A 283 -23.10 3.09 3.14
C HIS A 283 -21.79 3.87 3.36
N LEU A 284 -20.96 3.42 4.29
CA LEU A 284 -19.84 4.17 4.83
C LEU A 284 -18.51 3.47 4.55
N ALA A 285 -17.45 4.25 4.49
CA ALA A 285 -16.08 3.78 4.62
C ALA A 285 -15.38 4.61 5.71
N ALA A 286 -14.40 4.02 6.37
CA ALA A 286 -13.62 4.73 7.39
C ALA A 286 -12.13 4.67 7.02
N TRP A 287 -11.54 5.83 6.77
CA TRP A 287 -10.15 6.02 6.39
C TRP A 287 -9.59 7.30 7.02
N ASN A 288 -8.27 7.46 7.04
CA ASN A 288 -7.63 8.71 7.46
C ASN A 288 -7.69 9.79 6.38
N TYR A 289 -7.82 9.38 5.12
CA TYR A 289 -7.88 10.25 3.96
C TYR A 289 -9.01 9.85 3.01
N PHE A 290 -9.62 10.86 2.37
CA PHE A 290 -10.54 10.72 1.24
C PHE A 290 -10.23 11.80 0.20
N GLN A 291 -10.32 11.46 -1.09
CA GLN A 291 -10.17 12.42 -2.18
C GLN A 291 -11.09 13.64 -2.05
N SER A 292 -12.22 13.50 -1.42
CA SER A 292 -13.22 14.57 -1.23
C SER A 292 -12.87 15.59 -0.16
N ILE A 293 -11.80 15.40 0.62
CA ILE A 293 -11.34 16.35 1.64
C ILE A 293 -11.00 17.69 1.00
N LYS A 294 -11.53 18.78 1.57
CA LYS A 294 -11.27 20.14 1.12
C LYS A 294 -10.08 20.73 1.87
N ALA A 295 -8.89 20.54 1.32
CA ALA A 295 -7.65 21.08 1.86
C ALA A 295 -6.67 21.40 0.73
N PRO A 296 -5.89 22.49 0.81
CA PRO A 296 -4.92 22.84 -0.23
C PRO A 296 -3.87 21.75 -0.51
N ALA A 297 -3.45 21.02 0.53
CA ALA A 297 -2.51 19.90 0.38
C ALA A 297 -3.13 18.76 -0.44
N ASN A 298 -4.40 18.43 -0.18
CA ASN A 298 -5.11 17.42 -0.96
C ASN A 298 -5.29 17.85 -2.43
N ASP A 299 -5.66 19.11 -2.67
CA ASP A 299 -5.78 19.64 -4.05
C ASP A 299 -4.44 19.51 -4.81
N GLU A 300 -3.31 19.76 -4.12
CA GLU A 300 -1.98 19.58 -4.69
C GLU A 300 -1.66 18.10 -4.98
N PHE A 301 -1.96 17.20 -4.05
CA PHE A 301 -1.74 15.76 -4.23
C PHE A 301 -2.56 15.20 -5.39
N ILE A 302 -3.85 15.54 -5.47
CA ILE A 302 -4.72 15.17 -6.60
C ILE A 302 -4.19 15.70 -7.93
N LYS A 303 -3.73 16.95 -7.96
CA LYS A 303 -3.15 17.57 -9.16
C LYS A 303 -1.89 16.84 -9.61
N LYS A 304 -0.99 16.51 -8.69
CA LYS A 304 0.24 15.75 -8.98
C LYS A 304 -0.07 14.38 -9.53
N TRP A 305 -0.97 13.65 -8.85
CA TRP A 305 -1.39 12.33 -9.32
C TRP A 305 -2.03 12.38 -10.69
N SER A 306 -2.94 13.33 -10.91
CA SER A 306 -3.61 13.51 -12.22
C SER A 306 -2.63 13.76 -13.35
N ALA A 307 -1.64 14.63 -13.12
CA ALA A 307 -0.59 14.92 -14.10
C ALA A 307 0.29 13.71 -14.38
N TYR A 308 0.69 12.99 -13.32
CA TYR A 308 1.50 11.78 -13.43
C TYR A 308 0.76 10.67 -14.15
N ALA A 309 -0.46 10.36 -13.75
CA ALA A 309 -1.28 9.31 -14.34
C ALA A 309 -1.52 9.55 -15.85
N LYS A 310 -1.77 10.80 -16.24
CA LYS A 310 -1.92 11.19 -17.63
C LYS A 310 -0.60 11.03 -18.40
N ALA A 311 0.50 11.52 -17.85
CA ALA A 311 1.82 11.47 -18.50
C ALA A 311 2.31 10.03 -18.69
N LYS A 312 2.05 9.14 -17.73
CA LYS A 312 2.44 7.72 -17.79
C LYS A 312 1.38 6.82 -18.46
N GLY A 313 0.21 7.35 -18.82
CA GLY A 313 -0.85 6.59 -19.45
C GLY A 313 -1.46 5.52 -18.55
N ILE A 314 -1.52 5.76 -17.21
CA ILE A 314 -1.98 4.77 -16.23
C ILE A 314 -3.43 4.41 -16.51
N ALA A 315 -3.69 3.12 -16.75
CA ALA A 315 -5.00 2.61 -17.06
C ALA A 315 -6.01 2.95 -15.95
N GLY A 316 -7.21 3.40 -16.35
CA GLY A 316 -8.25 3.83 -15.41
C GLY A 316 -8.03 5.24 -14.83
N HIS A 317 -6.79 5.70 -14.67
CA HIS A 317 -6.46 6.98 -14.02
C HIS A 317 -6.13 8.11 -14.99
N LYS A 318 -5.66 7.81 -16.21
CA LYS A 318 -5.30 8.84 -17.20
C LYS A 318 -6.46 9.78 -17.57
N ASP A 319 -7.68 9.28 -17.54
CA ASP A 319 -8.89 10.02 -17.92
C ASP A 319 -9.75 10.38 -16.70
N LYS A 320 -9.75 9.55 -15.67
CA LYS A 320 -10.49 9.74 -14.41
C LYS A 320 -9.59 9.40 -13.22
N PRO A 321 -8.67 10.28 -12.85
CA PRO A 321 -7.78 10.05 -11.72
C PRO A 321 -8.57 9.98 -10.42
N LEU A 322 -8.26 8.96 -9.60
CA LEU A 322 -8.74 8.83 -8.23
C LEU A 322 -7.54 8.72 -7.29
N THR A 323 -7.68 9.23 -6.09
CA THR A 323 -6.75 9.06 -4.98
C THR A 323 -7.48 8.42 -3.82
N ASN A 324 -6.79 7.65 -3.00
CA ASN A 324 -7.34 7.01 -1.80
C ASN A 324 -6.34 7.04 -0.64
N ASP A 325 -6.76 6.62 0.54
CA ASP A 325 -5.95 6.61 1.76
C ASP A 325 -4.62 5.84 1.59
N PRO A 326 -4.57 4.59 1.09
CA PRO A 326 -3.31 3.89 0.93
C PRO A 326 -2.34 4.55 -0.06
N MET A 327 -2.83 5.28 -1.05
CA MET A 327 -1.98 6.07 -1.96
C MET A 327 -1.34 7.25 -1.22
N GLU A 328 -2.12 7.99 -0.44
CA GLU A 328 -1.62 9.12 0.35
C GLU A 328 -0.62 8.62 1.40
N ALA A 329 -0.91 7.56 2.12
CA ALA A 329 -0.02 6.94 3.09
C ALA A 329 1.28 6.42 2.44
N THR A 330 1.20 5.88 1.22
CA THR A 330 2.38 5.47 0.42
C THR A 330 3.23 6.68 0.06
N TYR A 331 2.62 7.74 -0.44
CA TYR A 331 3.29 8.98 -0.82
C TYR A 331 4.01 9.61 0.38
N ILE A 332 3.33 9.70 1.53
CA ILE A 332 3.92 10.15 2.80
C ILE A 332 5.11 9.28 3.18
N GLY A 333 4.96 7.97 3.15
CA GLY A 333 6.01 7.02 3.53
C GLY A 333 7.30 7.20 2.75
N VAL A 334 7.21 7.34 1.41
CA VAL A 334 8.38 7.56 0.53
C VAL A 334 9.07 8.88 0.86
N HIS A 335 8.31 9.97 1.02
CA HIS A 335 8.87 11.28 1.31
C HIS A 335 9.47 11.37 2.73
N MET A 336 8.84 10.77 3.74
CA MET A 336 9.37 10.72 5.10
C MET A 336 10.66 9.90 5.17
N TRP A 337 10.74 8.78 4.46
CA TRP A 337 12.00 8.03 4.33
C TRP A 337 13.11 8.89 3.72
N ALA A 338 12.80 9.59 2.62
CA ALA A 338 13.78 10.45 1.97
C ALA A 338 14.23 11.62 2.86
N GLN A 339 13.31 12.22 3.63
CA GLN A 339 13.65 13.24 4.64
C GLN A 339 14.57 12.67 5.72
N ALA A 340 14.26 11.46 6.23
CA ALA A 340 15.07 10.79 7.25
C ALA A 340 16.48 10.49 6.74
N ALA A 341 16.59 9.95 5.52
CA ALA A 341 17.88 9.64 4.91
C ALA A 341 18.72 10.91 4.67
N ASN A 342 18.11 12.02 4.25
CA ASN A 342 18.77 13.31 4.13
C ASN A 342 19.24 13.86 5.49
N LYS A 343 18.39 13.78 6.51
CA LYS A 343 18.72 14.19 7.90
C LYS A 343 19.87 13.36 8.47
N ALA A 344 19.82 12.04 8.24
CA ALA A 344 20.86 11.09 8.65
C ALA A 344 22.13 11.17 7.78
N LYS A 345 22.09 11.83 6.63
CA LYS A 345 23.13 11.82 5.59
C LYS A 345 23.53 10.38 5.18
N SER A 346 22.58 9.45 5.21
CA SER A 346 22.81 8.02 5.02
C SER A 346 21.52 7.30 4.69
N THR A 347 21.62 6.17 3.99
CA THR A 347 20.54 5.19 3.81
C THR A 347 20.70 3.98 4.74
N ASP A 348 21.66 4.01 5.65
CA ASP A 348 21.82 2.99 6.69
C ASP A 348 20.56 2.88 7.55
N THR A 349 20.10 1.66 7.77
CA THR A 349 18.82 1.37 8.44
C THR A 349 18.72 2.02 9.82
N ASP A 350 19.70 1.79 10.69
CA ASP A 350 19.61 2.28 12.08
C ASP A 350 19.70 3.81 12.16
N LYS A 351 20.49 4.43 11.27
CA LYS A 351 20.56 5.89 11.16
C LYS A 351 19.27 6.50 10.64
N VAL A 352 18.62 5.84 9.67
CA VAL A 352 17.32 6.27 9.14
C VAL A 352 16.24 6.14 10.22
N ILE A 353 16.19 5.01 10.96
CA ILE A 353 15.27 4.81 12.07
C ILE A 353 15.41 5.92 13.11
N ALA A 354 16.64 6.21 13.55
CA ALA A 354 16.89 7.28 14.50
C ALA A 354 16.47 8.67 13.98
N ALA A 355 16.63 8.92 12.68
CA ALA A 355 16.26 10.17 12.04
C ALA A 355 14.75 10.32 11.81
N MET A 356 14.00 9.22 11.76
CA MET A 356 12.51 9.21 11.60
C MET A 356 11.80 9.82 12.81
N ALA A 357 12.40 9.71 14.02
CA ALA A 357 11.78 10.22 15.23
C ALA A 357 11.54 11.74 15.15
N GLY A 358 10.30 12.16 15.46
CA GLY A 358 9.89 13.57 15.50
C GLY A 358 9.77 14.24 14.12
N GLN A 359 9.81 13.48 13.02
CA GLN A 359 9.56 14.05 11.71
C GLN A 359 8.08 14.37 11.50
N THR A 360 7.84 15.37 10.69
CA THR A 360 6.52 15.74 10.18
C THR A 360 6.54 15.83 8.66
N PHE A 361 5.45 15.48 8.03
CA PHE A 361 5.22 15.67 6.61
C PHE A 361 3.84 16.30 6.44
N LYS A 362 3.76 17.33 5.61
CA LYS A 362 2.49 17.97 5.28
C LYS A 362 2.02 17.40 3.95
N ALA A 363 1.05 16.49 4.03
CA ALA A 363 0.37 15.90 2.87
C ALA A 363 -0.79 16.75 2.42
#